data_d057d0fbfb2645b5cf4bb4d202923641
#
_entry.id   d057d0fbfb2645b5cf4bb4d202923641
#
_cell.length_a   1.000
_cell.length_b   1.000
_cell.length_c   1.000
_cell.angle_alpha   90.00
_cell.angle_beta   90.00
_cell.angle_gamma   90.00
#
_symmetry.space_group_name_H-M   'P 1'
#
loop_
_entity.id
_entity.type
_entity.pdbx_description
1 polymer ?
#
loop_
_entity_poly.entity_id
_entity_poly.type
_entity_poly.pdbx_seq_one_letter_code
_entity_poly.pdbx_strand_id
1 'polypeptide(L)'
;MTFQFGHLQFCIENEHILLTGAQGFPLVGQSPFCEIQIAGEIKDSHLGIKMINSSEGRKLRYVSHLLEQNTLQIVQESDLVRATTTFTMHEDGNGVQISTRVTNIFAEPLVLEEVSAFVLSGFAPVSMAGQFQLTRFTQSHHTECQPLTDSLSELGLLDTCDRRQARVAFGNVGSWSTKEALPQGILCNADSQDSLLFQIESSNSWYYEIATANGAFYLYLGGANASHGAWSKRLCCGESYDTVSVSLAFGHGLNDLLANATRHRRHIAGKCAPDAELPSIFNEYMHLSWDSPSADATRIYAPVVSRLGVKYYVIDCGWHNEEDGNVIYPYVGHWRESQKRFPLGVRETTDYIRSLGMKAGLWIEPEIIGCKCAEMLEFYDDDCFLSRHGKRICTMNRYFLDYRHPRVIEYMTEAIRRMVEDYGADYIKMDFNQDCGIGTDRDALTPGEGLESHARAYLAWIDAMRACFPQVLFETCSSGGMRMDYATLSHFSIVSTSDQTSYLRYPYIAGNVLAAALPEQAAVWSYPVGTDTPGFTPTPEWVNANISDEQIIMNMINSYLGRIHLASHLELLSEHKLELIAQGIRYYDSMIPFKKQAVPYMPLGLCRFGNALVADRKSVV
;
A
#
# COMPACT_ATOMS: atom_id res chain seq x y z
N MET A 1 23.86 27.73 -14.60
CA MET A 1 24.67 26.50 -14.31
C MET A 1 23.73 25.31 -14.49
N THR A 2 24.14 24.28 -15.25
CA THR A 2 23.34 23.06 -15.45
C THR A 2 24.10 21.86 -14.89
N PHE A 3 23.38 20.89 -14.32
CA PHE A 3 23.91 19.60 -13.87
C PHE A 3 22.86 18.51 -14.01
N GLN A 4 23.29 17.25 -13.96
CA GLN A 4 22.44 16.09 -14.14
C GLN A 4 22.53 15.17 -12.91
N PHE A 5 21.40 14.58 -12.55
CA PHE A 5 21.27 13.53 -11.55
C PHE A 5 20.41 12.41 -12.11
N GLY A 6 21.04 11.33 -12.52
CA GLY A 6 20.37 10.23 -13.23
C GLY A 6 19.63 10.72 -14.50
N HIS A 7 18.34 10.52 -14.52
CA HIS A 7 17.47 10.94 -15.63
C HIS A 7 16.96 12.38 -15.52
N LEU A 8 17.30 13.08 -14.45
CA LEU A 8 16.85 14.43 -14.17
C LEU A 8 17.95 15.44 -14.50
N GLN A 9 17.59 16.52 -15.18
CA GLN A 9 18.49 17.62 -15.51
C GLN A 9 18.01 18.91 -14.83
N PHE A 10 18.93 19.59 -14.16
CA PHE A 10 18.65 20.82 -13.43
C PHE A 10 19.39 22.02 -14.04
N CYS A 11 18.77 23.18 -13.95
CA CYS A 11 19.36 24.45 -14.31
C CYS A 11 19.22 25.46 -13.16
N ILE A 12 20.31 26.13 -12.80
CA ILE A 12 20.32 27.24 -11.85
C ILE A 12 20.47 28.51 -12.65
N GLU A 13 19.45 29.36 -12.60
CA GLU A 13 19.38 30.63 -13.31
C GLU A 13 18.58 31.67 -12.49
N ASN A 14 19.05 32.92 -12.46
CA ASN A 14 18.39 34.03 -11.77
C ASN A 14 17.98 33.71 -10.31
N GLU A 15 18.89 33.12 -9.54
CA GLU A 15 18.66 32.69 -8.15
C GLU A 15 17.60 31.58 -7.98
N HIS A 16 17.13 30.94 -9.05
CA HIS A 16 16.21 29.82 -9.00
C HIS A 16 16.86 28.55 -9.53
N ILE A 17 16.40 27.41 -9.02
CA ILE A 17 16.73 26.10 -9.57
C ILE A 17 15.48 25.49 -10.18
N LEU A 18 15.60 25.02 -11.41
CA LEU A 18 14.51 24.48 -12.20
C LEU A 18 14.88 23.10 -12.72
N LEU A 19 13.92 22.21 -12.77
CA LEU A 19 14.05 20.93 -13.46
C LEU A 19 13.83 21.19 -14.96
N THR A 20 14.83 20.93 -15.77
CA THR A 20 14.84 21.27 -17.22
C THR A 20 14.80 20.06 -18.12
N GLY A 21 14.97 18.85 -17.57
CA GLY A 21 14.89 17.59 -18.31
C GLY A 21 14.50 16.43 -17.42
N ALA A 22 13.67 15.55 -17.95
CA ALA A 22 13.38 14.22 -17.42
C ALA A 22 13.28 13.27 -18.62
N GLN A 23 13.74 12.04 -18.49
CA GLN A 23 13.83 11.09 -19.59
C GLN A 23 12.50 10.99 -20.36
N GLY A 24 12.53 11.27 -21.68
CA GLY A 24 11.37 11.16 -22.56
C GLY A 24 10.34 12.30 -22.46
N PHE A 25 10.55 13.27 -21.54
CA PHE A 25 9.63 14.40 -21.34
C PHE A 25 10.29 15.72 -21.68
N PRO A 26 9.63 16.58 -22.50
CA PRO A 26 10.26 17.79 -23.05
C PRO A 26 10.48 18.92 -22.05
N LEU A 27 9.87 18.91 -20.87
CA LEU A 27 9.88 19.91 -19.81
C LEU A 27 9.90 21.37 -20.33
N VAL A 28 8.76 21.82 -20.78
CA VAL A 28 8.52 23.18 -21.26
C VAL A 28 7.76 24.01 -20.22
N GLY A 29 7.89 25.35 -20.24
CA GLY A 29 7.13 26.21 -19.31
C GLY A 29 7.48 25.99 -17.86
N GLN A 30 8.74 26.08 -17.53
CA GLN A 30 9.35 25.77 -16.22
C GLN A 30 8.66 26.44 -15.04
N SER A 31 8.46 25.67 -13.96
CA SER A 31 7.96 26.13 -12.65
C SER A 31 8.75 25.46 -11.53
N PRO A 32 8.72 25.99 -10.30
CA PRO A 32 9.33 25.33 -9.15
C PRO A 32 8.82 23.89 -8.98
N PHE A 33 9.69 22.99 -8.52
CA PHE A 33 9.36 21.60 -8.22
C PHE A 33 8.93 21.37 -6.76
N CYS A 34 8.84 22.45 -5.97
CA CYS A 34 8.37 22.45 -4.58
C CYS A 34 7.35 23.57 -4.39
N GLU A 35 6.17 23.23 -3.93
CA GLU A 35 5.08 24.15 -3.62
C GLU A 35 4.79 24.11 -2.11
N ILE A 36 4.67 25.28 -1.48
CA ILE A 36 4.43 25.44 -0.06
C ILE A 36 3.41 26.55 0.13
N GLN A 37 2.23 26.22 0.67
CA GLN A 37 1.17 27.17 1.00
C GLN A 37 1.12 27.38 2.51
N ILE A 38 1.18 28.64 2.92
CA ILE A 38 1.05 29.08 4.32
C ILE A 38 -0.35 29.67 4.52
N ALA A 39 -0.95 29.40 5.68
CA ALA A 39 -2.25 29.92 6.08
C ALA A 39 -2.28 31.46 6.11
N GLY A 40 -3.36 32.04 5.62
CA GLY A 40 -3.56 33.47 5.56
C GLY A 40 -3.01 34.14 4.29
N GLU A 41 -2.21 33.45 3.50
CA GLU A 41 -1.81 33.90 2.17
C GLU A 41 -2.66 33.21 1.07
N ILE A 42 -2.86 33.89 -0.03
CA ILE A 42 -3.71 33.43 -1.13
C ILE A 42 -2.83 33.06 -2.33
N LYS A 43 -3.14 31.94 -2.98
CA LYS A 43 -2.59 31.59 -4.29
C LYS A 43 -3.03 32.61 -5.36
N ASP A 44 -2.32 32.65 -6.47
CA ASP A 44 -2.74 33.47 -7.60
C ASP A 44 -4.19 33.16 -8.00
N SER A 45 -5.07 34.15 -7.87
CA SER A 45 -6.51 34.01 -8.13
C SER A 45 -6.87 33.59 -9.57
N HIS A 46 -5.97 33.81 -10.52
CA HIS A 46 -6.17 33.37 -11.90
C HIS A 46 -6.00 31.85 -12.09
N LEU A 47 -5.28 31.19 -11.19
CA LEU A 47 -5.08 29.73 -11.22
C LEU A 47 -6.12 28.97 -10.39
N GLY A 48 -6.89 29.69 -9.60
CA GLY A 48 -8.02 29.15 -8.82
C GLY A 48 -7.60 28.09 -7.81
N ILE A 49 -8.18 26.90 -7.93
CA ILE A 49 -7.98 25.80 -6.96
C ILE A 49 -6.75 24.94 -7.26
N LYS A 50 -5.95 25.26 -8.29
CA LYS A 50 -4.75 24.50 -8.64
C LYS A 50 -3.69 24.55 -7.52
N MET A 51 -2.96 23.44 -7.35
CA MET A 51 -1.95 23.28 -6.29
C MET A 51 -0.55 23.79 -6.71
N ILE A 52 -0.50 24.88 -7.45
CA ILE A 52 0.74 25.55 -7.86
C ILE A 52 0.66 27.05 -7.64
N ASN A 53 1.79 27.73 -7.76
CA ASN A 53 1.96 29.15 -7.44
C ASN A 53 1.55 29.45 -6.00
N SER A 54 1.93 28.58 -5.10
CA SER A 54 1.72 28.70 -3.66
C SER A 54 2.44 29.94 -3.10
N SER A 55 2.05 30.35 -1.91
CA SER A 55 2.54 31.58 -1.29
C SER A 55 4.06 31.62 -1.14
N GLU A 56 4.66 30.51 -0.75
CA GLU A 56 6.11 30.43 -0.57
C GLU A 56 6.84 29.75 -1.76
N GLY A 57 6.21 28.77 -2.43
CA GLY A 57 6.84 28.06 -3.55
C GLY A 57 7.40 29.01 -4.63
N ARG A 58 6.66 30.06 -4.97
CA ARG A 58 7.09 31.11 -5.93
C ARG A 58 8.17 32.04 -5.41
N LYS A 59 8.43 32.08 -4.11
CA LYS A 59 9.45 32.94 -3.47
C LYS A 59 10.74 32.18 -3.20
N LEU A 60 10.74 30.86 -3.33
CA LEU A 60 11.91 30.03 -3.06
C LEU A 60 13.07 30.38 -3.98
N ARG A 61 14.22 30.67 -3.40
CA ARG A 61 15.48 30.94 -4.09
C ARG A 61 16.46 29.81 -3.81
N TYR A 62 17.25 29.47 -4.80
CA TYR A 62 18.32 28.49 -4.67
C TYR A 62 19.37 28.98 -3.68
N VAL A 63 19.74 28.11 -2.75
CA VAL A 63 20.82 28.32 -1.76
C VAL A 63 22.02 27.45 -2.09
N SER A 64 21.81 26.14 -2.17
CA SER A 64 22.89 25.18 -2.38
C SER A 64 22.35 23.84 -2.86
N HIS A 65 23.22 23.00 -3.36
CA HIS A 65 22.95 21.57 -3.53
C HIS A 65 24.16 20.74 -3.11
N LEU A 66 23.87 19.51 -2.68
CA LEU A 66 24.87 18.52 -2.31
C LEU A 66 24.58 17.23 -3.08
N LEU A 67 25.56 16.74 -3.80
CA LEU A 67 25.51 15.48 -4.51
C LEU A 67 26.45 14.49 -3.85
N GLU A 68 25.91 13.45 -3.24
CA GLU A 68 26.65 12.36 -2.58
C GLU A 68 26.16 11.01 -3.10
N GLN A 69 27.04 10.28 -3.79
CA GLN A 69 26.72 8.94 -4.33
C GLN A 69 25.35 8.91 -5.05
N ASN A 70 24.35 8.35 -4.39
CA ASN A 70 23.00 8.12 -4.93
C ASN A 70 21.98 9.15 -4.44
N THR A 71 22.42 10.23 -3.79
CA THR A 71 21.53 11.23 -3.19
C THR A 71 21.90 12.63 -3.68
N LEU A 72 20.90 13.37 -4.12
CA LEU A 72 20.99 14.80 -4.40
C LEU A 72 20.08 15.54 -3.43
N GLN A 73 20.64 16.45 -2.65
CA GLN A 73 19.87 17.39 -1.82
C GLN A 73 19.93 18.78 -2.42
N ILE A 74 18.77 19.42 -2.58
CA ILE A 74 18.67 20.80 -3.06
C ILE A 74 18.03 21.64 -1.96
N VAL A 75 18.70 22.71 -1.58
CA VAL A 75 18.23 23.66 -0.57
C VAL A 75 17.76 24.94 -1.25
N GLN A 76 16.52 25.34 -0.95
CA GLN A 76 15.91 26.59 -1.38
C GLN A 76 15.35 27.32 -0.16
N GLU A 77 15.34 28.64 -0.18
CA GLU A 77 14.81 29.46 0.93
C GLU A 77 13.91 30.59 0.40
N SER A 78 12.89 30.91 1.17
CA SER A 78 12.21 32.19 1.16
C SER A 78 12.54 32.96 2.45
N ASP A 79 11.91 34.09 2.68
CA ASP A 79 12.05 34.81 3.94
C ASP A 79 11.46 34.05 5.16
N LEU A 80 10.58 33.08 4.92
CA LEU A 80 9.82 32.38 5.97
C LEU A 80 10.25 30.92 6.14
N VAL A 81 10.59 30.23 5.06
CA VAL A 81 10.86 28.78 5.09
C VAL A 81 12.10 28.39 4.32
N ARG A 82 12.74 27.31 4.80
CA ARG A 82 13.75 26.55 4.06
C ARG A 82 13.12 25.26 3.58
N ALA A 83 13.21 24.99 2.27
CA ALA A 83 12.84 23.74 1.64
C ALA A 83 14.11 22.96 1.28
N THR A 84 14.23 21.72 1.77
CA THR A 84 15.28 20.78 1.38
C THR A 84 14.63 19.62 0.65
N THR A 85 14.77 19.58 -0.68
CA THR A 85 14.26 18.47 -1.49
C THR A 85 15.38 17.46 -1.71
N THR A 86 15.12 16.22 -1.31
CA THR A 86 16.04 15.10 -1.42
C THR A 86 15.59 14.17 -2.53
N PHE A 87 16.49 13.86 -3.45
CA PHE A 87 16.31 12.88 -4.52
C PHE A 87 17.24 11.71 -4.24
N THR A 88 16.71 10.50 -4.16
CA THR A 88 17.50 9.28 -3.95
C THR A 88 17.31 8.34 -5.12
N MET A 89 18.42 7.94 -5.76
CA MET A 89 18.44 6.94 -6.83
C MET A 89 19.22 5.71 -6.36
N HIS A 90 18.89 4.54 -6.90
CA HIS A 90 19.64 3.32 -6.65
C HIS A 90 20.59 3.02 -7.81
N GLU A 91 21.53 2.08 -7.61
CA GLU A 91 22.62 1.80 -8.57
C GLU A 91 22.13 1.41 -9.96
N ASP A 92 20.96 0.79 -10.06
CA ASP A 92 20.34 0.44 -11.34
C ASP A 92 19.73 1.62 -12.09
N GLY A 93 19.63 2.81 -11.44
CA GLY A 93 19.24 4.08 -12.04
C GLY A 93 17.81 4.16 -12.59
N ASN A 94 16.96 3.16 -12.32
CA ASN A 94 15.65 3.01 -13.00
C ASN A 94 14.52 3.83 -12.37
N GLY A 95 14.73 4.36 -11.17
CA GLY A 95 13.74 5.18 -10.48
C GLY A 95 14.38 6.16 -9.50
N VAL A 96 13.63 7.17 -9.11
CA VAL A 96 14.04 8.17 -8.13
C VAL A 96 12.96 8.31 -7.07
N GLN A 97 13.35 8.21 -5.79
CA GLN A 97 12.52 8.57 -4.65
C GLN A 97 12.79 10.02 -4.26
N ILE A 98 11.73 10.78 -3.97
CA ILE A 98 11.80 12.22 -3.71
C ILE A 98 10.99 12.54 -2.47
N SER A 99 11.54 13.39 -1.60
CA SER A 99 10.82 13.98 -0.47
C SER A 99 11.30 15.41 -0.22
N THR A 100 10.46 16.21 0.43
CA THR A 100 10.80 17.60 0.78
C THR A 100 10.64 17.81 2.28
N ARG A 101 11.69 18.36 2.91
CA ARG A 101 11.66 18.86 4.28
C ARG A 101 11.45 20.36 4.25
N VAL A 102 10.44 20.86 4.98
CA VAL A 102 10.15 22.28 5.16
C VAL A 102 10.48 22.66 6.59
N THR A 103 11.36 23.63 6.77
CA THR A 103 11.76 24.18 8.08
C THR A 103 11.26 25.62 8.19
N ASN A 104 10.60 25.95 9.28
CA ASN A 104 10.29 27.34 9.60
C ASN A 104 11.56 28.07 10.04
N ILE A 105 12.05 29.03 9.23
CA ILE A 105 13.20 29.89 9.55
C ILE A 105 12.81 31.28 10.01
N PHE A 106 11.50 31.54 10.09
CA PHE A 106 10.96 32.80 10.58
C PHE A 106 10.80 32.77 12.11
N ALA A 107 10.83 33.95 12.74
CA ALA A 107 10.76 34.06 14.20
C ALA A 107 9.42 33.64 14.79
N GLU A 108 8.32 33.81 14.04
CA GLU A 108 6.97 33.50 14.46
C GLU A 108 6.52 32.11 13.98
N PRO A 109 5.58 31.45 14.67
CA PRO A 109 5.00 30.20 14.21
C PRO A 109 4.28 30.37 12.86
N LEU A 110 4.44 29.40 11.97
CA LEU A 110 3.75 29.30 10.68
C LEU A 110 2.80 28.12 10.68
N VAL A 111 1.72 28.23 9.92
CA VAL A 111 0.80 27.11 9.67
C VAL A 111 0.89 26.74 8.19
N LEU A 112 1.37 25.53 7.92
CA LEU A 112 1.37 24.94 6.58
C LEU A 112 -0.03 24.40 6.26
N GLU A 113 -0.56 24.73 5.08
CA GLU A 113 -1.83 24.23 4.56
C GLU A 113 -1.65 23.24 3.41
N GLU A 114 -0.49 23.35 2.73
CA GLU A 114 -0.14 22.47 1.63
C GLU A 114 1.39 22.44 1.48
N VAL A 115 1.92 21.23 1.28
CA VAL A 115 3.32 21.04 0.88
C VAL A 115 3.37 19.94 -0.16
N SER A 116 3.88 20.23 -1.36
CA SER A 116 4.17 19.18 -2.34
C SER A 116 5.34 18.32 -1.89
N ALA A 117 5.26 17.02 -2.06
CA ALA A 117 6.46 16.18 -2.05
C ALA A 117 7.32 16.48 -3.28
N PHE A 118 6.65 16.65 -4.44
CA PHE A 118 7.30 17.00 -5.71
C PHE A 118 6.28 17.54 -6.73
N VAL A 119 6.73 18.41 -7.62
CA VAL A 119 5.97 18.86 -8.81
C VAL A 119 6.81 18.65 -10.07
N LEU A 120 6.32 17.81 -10.98
CA LEU A 120 6.88 17.70 -12.33
C LEU A 120 6.17 18.72 -13.23
N SER A 121 6.80 19.86 -13.41
CA SER A 121 6.23 20.95 -14.22
C SER A 121 6.69 20.88 -15.66
N GLY A 122 5.79 21.20 -16.59
CA GLY A 122 6.10 21.33 -18.01
C GLY A 122 6.31 20.01 -18.73
N PHE A 123 5.75 18.90 -18.26
CA PHE A 123 6.01 17.58 -18.85
C PHE A 123 5.47 17.43 -20.29
N ALA A 124 4.53 18.28 -20.71
CA ALA A 124 4.08 18.40 -22.10
C ALA A 124 3.45 19.78 -22.37
N PRO A 125 3.55 20.35 -23.59
CA PRO A 125 2.78 21.53 -24.00
C PRO A 125 1.29 21.18 -24.07
N VAL A 126 0.41 22.16 -23.80
CA VAL A 126 -1.06 21.96 -23.78
C VAL A 126 -1.62 21.49 -25.13
N SER A 127 -0.96 21.81 -26.24
CA SER A 127 -1.33 21.35 -27.59
C SER A 127 -1.23 19.82 -27.75
N MET A 128 -0.50 19.14 -26.88
CA MET A 128 -0.33 17.69 -26.89
C MET A 128 -1.34 16.93 -26.00
N ALA A 129 -2.41 17.57 -25.51
CA ALA A 129 -3.39 16.96 -24.61
C ALA A 129 -4.00 15.64 -25.13
N GLY A 130 -4.19 15.52 -26.46
CA GLY A 130 -4.69 14.28 -27.09
C GLY A 130 -3.65 13.16 -27.22
N GLN A 131 -2.35 13.50 -27.14
CA GLN A 131 -1.24 12.56 -27.29
C GLN A 131 -0.81 11.95 -25.94
N PHE A 132 -1.01 12.68 -24.85
CA PHE A 132 -0.69 12.19 -23.51
C PHE A 132 -1.88 11.46 -22.88
N GLN A 133 -1.62 10.27 -22.39
CA GLN A 133 -2.58 9.41 -21.69
C GLN A 133 -2.22 9.27 -20.22
N LEU A 134 -3.24 9.30 -19.36
CA LEU A 134 -3.15 8.95 -17.96
C LEU A 134 -3.82 7.60 -17.73
N THR A 135 -3.04 6.59 -17.30
CA THR A 135 -3.58 5.37 -16.73
C THR A 135 -3.58 5.51 -15.22
N ARG A 136 -4.75 5.37 -14.62
CA ARG A 136 -4.98 5.31 -13.17
C ARG A 136 -5.57 3.96 -12.81
N PHE A 137 -5.46 3.57 -11.55
CA PHE A 137 -5.95 2.28 -11.08
C PHE A 137 -7.06 2.52 -10.06
N THR A 138 -8.29 2.16 -10.41
CA THR A 138 -9.37 2.12 -9.42
C THR A 138 -9.15 0.95 -8.49
N GLN A 139 -9.50 1.17 -7.23
CA GLN A 139 -9.30 0.22 -6.17
C GLN A 139 -10.59 0.11 -5.39
N SER A 140 -11.11 -1.11 -5.25
CA SER A 140 -12.30 -1.37 -4.47
C SER A 140 -12.24 -2.80 -3.96
N HIS A 141 -12.82 -3.05 -2.81
CA HIS A 141 -12.91 -4.39 -2.24
C HIS A 141 -13.49 -5.38 -3.25
N HIS A 142 -12.79 -6.46 -3.53
CA HIS A 142 -13.05 -7.49 -4.54
C HIS A 142 -12.84 -7.09 -6.02
N THR A 143 -12.40 -5.86 -6.31
CA THR A 143 -12.09 -5.39 -7.67
C THR A 143 -10.85 -4.50 -7.67
N GLU A 144 -9.81 -4.95 -6.99
CA GLU A 144 -8.57 -4.21 -6.81
C GLU A 144 -7.79 -4.07 -8.13
N CYS A 145 -6.98 -3.01 -8.22
CA CYS A 145 -6.01 -2.74 -9.29
C CYS A 145 -6.62 -2.67 -10.70
N GLN A 146 -7.84 -2.09 -10.87
CA GLN A 146 -8.44 -2.02 -12.19
C GLN A 146 -8.00 -0.76 -12.96
N PRO A 147 -7.33 -0.92 -14.13
CA PRO A 147 -6.80 0.21 -14.89
C PRO A 147 -7.89 0.96 -15.66
N LEU A 148 -7.80 2.28 -15.65
CA LEU A 148 -8.55 3.19 -16.51
C LEU A 148 -7.56 4.12 -17.23
N THR A 149 -7.64 4.17 -18.55
CA THR A 149 -6.76 4.98 -19.39
C THR A 149 -7.58 5.95 -20.20
N ASP A 150 -7.27 7.25 -20.06
CA ASP A 150 -7.91 8.33 -20.79
C ASP A 150 -6.83 9.29 -21.28
N SER A 151 -7.02 9.93 -22.45
CA SER A 151 -6.17 11.05 -22.85
C SER A 151 -6.44 12.27 -21.96
N LEU A 152 -5.46 13.17 -21.83
CA LEU A 152 -5.65 14.40 -21.05
C LEU A 152 -6.79 15.25 -21.63
N SER A 153 -7.01 15.21 -22.97
CA SER A 153 -8.13 15.89 -23.61
C SER A 153 -9.49 15.26 -23.25
N GLU A 154 -9.61 13.93 -23.18
CA GLU A 154 -10.83 13.25 -22.74
C GLU A 154 -11.14 13.56 -21.27
N LEU A 155 -10.12 13.78 -20.45
CA LEU A 155 -10.25 14.24 -19.06
C LEU A 155 -10.60 15.73 -18.95
N GLY A 156 -10.80 16.44 -20.07
CA GLY A 156 -11.22 17.85 -20.12
C GLY A 156 -10.07 18.87 -20.02
N LEU A 157 -8.83 18.43 -20.09
CA LEU A 157 -7.66 19.32 -20.14
C LEU A 157 -7.38 19.73 -21.60
N LEU A 158 -8.13 20.71 -22.08
CA LEU A 158 -8.08 21.17 -23.47
C LEU A 158 -6.99 22.24 -23.67
N ASP A 159 -6.53 22.38 -24.91
CA ASP A 159 -5.66 23.49 -25.37
C ASP A 159 -6.44 24.82 -25.31
N THR A 160 -6.36 25.47 -24.16
CA THR A 160 -7.10 26.70 -23.90
C THR A 160 -6.29 27.61 -22.97
N CYS A 161 -6.84 28.78 -22.64
CA CYS A 161 -6.19 29.76 -21.79
C CYS A 161 -5.74 29.17 -20.42
N ASP A 162 -4.50 29.44 -20.01
CA ASP A 162 -3.88 29.01 -18.77
C ASP A 162 -4.62 29.44 -17.49
N ARG A 163 -5.45 30.48 -17.58
CA ARG A 163 -6.25 31.00 -16.47
C ARG A 163 -7.48 30.15 -16.15
N ARG A 164 -7.62 28.97 -16.77
CA ARG A 164 -8.73 28.08 -16.46
C ARG A 164 -8.53 27.35 -15.14
N GLN A 165 -9.65 27.12 -14.46
CA GLN A 165 -9.75 26.33 -13.24
C GLN A 165 -9.67 24.82 -13.49
N ALA A 166 -9.65 24.37 -14.77
CA ALA A 166 -9.66 22.95 -15.11
C ALA A 166 -8.43 22.23 -14.58
N ARG A 167 -8.70 21.16 -13.85
CA ARG A 167 -7.71 20.21 -13.35
C ARG A 167 -8.28 18.81 -13.34
N VAL A 168 -7.43 17.81 -13.41
CA VAL A 168 -7.73 16.42 -13.10
C VAL A 168 -7.06 16.11 -11.78
N ALA A 169 -7.84 15.77 -10.78
CA ALA A 169 -7.35 15.55 -9.42
C ALA A 169 -7.88 14.25 -8.87
N PHE A 170 -7.00 13.50 -8.20
CA PHE A 170 -7.32 12.25 -7.53
C PHE A 170 -6.66 12.24 -6.16
N GLY A 171 -7.29 11.52 -5.24
CA GLY A 171 -6.76 11.38 -3.90
C GLY A 171 -7.53 10.35 -3.10
N ASN A 172 -7.07 10.12 -1.90
CA ASN A 172 -7.76 9.33 -0.90
C ASN A 172 -7.83 10.10 0.40
N VAL A 173 -8.90 9.93 1.15
CA VAL A 173 -9.06 10.51 2.49
C VAL A 173 -9.38 9.41 3.48
N GLY A 174 -8.48 9.18 4.44
CA GLY A 174 -8.69 8.18 5.49
C GLY A 174 -7.51 7.25 5.69
N SER A 175 -7.70 6.29 6.59
CA SER A 175 -6.68 5.30 6.96
C SER A 175 -6.60 4.08 6.03
N TRP A 176 -7.59 3.88 5.19
CA TRP A 176 -7.49 2.96 4.05
C TRP A 176 -6.93 3.71 2.86
N SER A 177 -5.62 3.71 2.72
CA SER A 177 -4.87 4.53 1.75
C SER A 177 -5.21 4.25 0.29
N THR A 178 -5.76 3.06 0.00
CA THR A 178 -6.02 2.63 -1.39
C THR A 178 -7.48 2.25 -1.65
N LYS A 179 -8.43 2.67 -0.80
CA LYS A 179 -9.84 2.23 -0.90
C LYS A 179 -10.61 2.68 -2.15
N GLU A 180 -10.16 3.76 -2.82
CA GLU A 180 -10.82 4.30 -4.01
C GLU A 180 -9.95 4.17 -5.25
N ALA A 181 -8.64 4.40 -5.08
CA ALA A 181 -7.64 4.31 -6.12
C ALA A 181 -6.28 3.99 -5.53
N LEU A 182 -5.39 3.44 -6.35
CA LEU A 182 -3.98 3.35 -5.97
C LEU A 182 -3.33 4.74 -5.99
N PRO A 183 -2.41 5.04 -5.04
CA PRO A 183 -1.67 6.29 -4.99
C PRO A 183 -0.60 6.35 -6.09
N GLN A 184 -0.96 6.02 -7.32
CA GLN A 184 -0.07 5.96 -8.47
C GLN A 184 -0.81 6.19 -9.78
N GLY A 185 -0.04 6.52 -10.82
CA GLY A 185 -0.53 6.60 -12.18
C GLY A 185 0.60 6.44 -13.19
N ILE A 186 0.22 6.23 -14.44
CA ILE A 186 1.15 6.17 -15.58
C ILE A 186 0.79 7.28 -16.54
N LEU A 187 1.73 8.18 -16.80
CA LEU A 187 1.68 9.12 -17.90
C LEU A 187 2.45 8.54 -19.09
N CYS A 188 1.82 8.49 -20.24
CA CYS A 188 2.42 7.96 -21.46
C CYS A 188 2.15 8.90 -22.63
N ASN A 189 3.19 9.22 -23.41
CA ASN A 189 3.02 9.80 -24.72
C ASN A 189 2.67 8.66 -25.70
N ALA A 190 1.46 8.69 -26.26
CA ALA A 190 0.97 7.62 -27.14
C ALA A 190 1.77 7.49 -28.43
N ASP A 191 2.40 8.55 -28.91
CA ASP A 191 3.18 8.55 -30.16
C ASP A 191 4.62 8.04 -29.92
N SER A 192 5.33 8.61 -28.93
CA SER A 192 6.72 8.22 -28.65
C SER A 192 6.83 7.01 -27.74
N GLN A 193 5.76 6.61 -27.05
CA GLN A 193 5.74 5.57 -26.02
C GLN A 193 6.60 5.88 -24.78
N ASP A 194 7.14 7.09 -24.65
CA ASP A 194 7.83 7.49 -23.44
C ASP A 194 6.83 7.58 -22.29
N SER A 195 7.19 6.94 -21.19
CA SER A 195 6.27 6.69 -20.08
C SER A 195 6.91 7.01 -18.74
N LEU A 196 6.10 7.51 -17.82
CA LEU A 196 6.43 7.79 -16.43
C LEU A 196 5.40 7.12 -15.53
N LEU A 197 5.84 6.27 -14.61
CA LEU A 197 5.05 5.85 -13.45
C LEU A 197 5.40 6.76 -12.29
N PHE A 198 4.40 7.38 -11.69
CA PHE A 198 4.52 8.09 -10.43
C PHE A 198 3.79 7.33 -9.32
N GLN A 199 4.32 7.40 -8.09
CA GLN A 199 3.80 6.72 -6.91
C GLN A 199 3.93 7.64 -5.70
N ILE A 200 2.86 7.76 -4.91
CA ILE A 200 2.85 8.49 -3.64
C ILE A 200 2.92 7.47 -2.50
N GLU A 201 3.89 7.61 -1.63
CA GLU A 201 4.14 6.69 -0.52
C GLU A 201 3.49 7.24 0.76
N SER A 202 2.17 7.08 0.84
CA SER A 202 1.35 7.50 1.97
C SER A 202 0.44 6.37 2.43
N SER A 203 0.52 6.03 3.71
CA SER A 203 -0.34 5.02 4.37
C SER A 203 -1.69 5.58 4.85
N ASN A 204 -2.03 6.79 4.43
CA ASN A 204 -3.28 7.48 4.76
C ASN A 204 -3.74 8.36 3.60
N SER A 205 -4.23 9.58 3.86
CA SER A 205 -4.67 10.52 2.83
C SER A 205 -3.52 10.95 1.93
N TRP A 206 -3.78 11.03 0.63
CA TRP A 206 -2.83 11.49 -0.39
C TRP A 206 -3.57 12.20 -1.51
N TYR A 207 -2.83 12.98 -2.31
CA TYR A 207 -3.38 13.78 -3.38
C TYR A 207 -2.39 13.93 -4.55
N TYR A 208 -2.90 13.84 -5.78
CA TYR A 208 -2.20 14.33 -6.97
C TYR A 208 -3.16 15.06 -7.90
N GLU A 209 -2.60 15.96 -8.70
CA GLU A 209 -3.35 16.60 -9.78
C GLU A 209 -2.50 16.81 -11.03
N ILE A 210 -3.19 16.82 -12.17
CA ILE A 210 -2.66 17.24 -13.46
C ILE A 210 -3.49 18.44 -13.92
N ALA A 211 -2.81 19.53 -14.26
CA ALA A 211 -3.45 20.72 -14.82
C ALA A 211 -2.45 21.50 -15.66
N THR A 212 -2.88 22.68 -16.14
CA THR A 212 -2.07 23.53 -17.00
C THR A 212 -1.54 24.75 -16.28
N ALA A 213 -0.29 25.11 -16.56
CA ALA A 213 0.34 26.37 -16.20
C ALA A 213 1.36 26.78 -17.26
N ASN A 214 1.48 28.08 -17.56
CA ASN A 214 2.48 28.62 -18.49
C ASN A 214 2.51 27.93 -19.87
N GLY A 215 1.35 27.51 -20.38
CA GLY A 215 1.22 26.82 -21.67
C GLY A 215 1.62 25.33 -21.66
N ALA A 216 1.82 24.74 -20.50
CA ALA A 216 2.23 23.35 -20.34
C ALA A 216 1.47 22.63 -19.23
N PHE A 217 1.53 21.30 -19.22
CA PHE A 217 0.99 20.47 -18.15
C PHE A 217 1.99 20.28 -17.01
N TYR A 218 1.48 20.20 -15.79
CA TYR A 218 2.24 19.80 -14.61
C TYR A 218 1.56 18.62 -13.91
N LEU A 219 2.35 17.87 -13.14
CA LEU A 219 1.91 16.83 -12.23
C LEU A 219 2.36 17.23 -10.80
N TYR A 220 1.40 17.48 -9.92
CA TYR A 220 1.60 17.71 -8.49
C TYR A 220 1.43 16.41 -7.74
N LEU A 221 2.35 16.10 -6.82
CA LEU A 221 2.33 14.91 -5.97
C LEU A 221 2.51 15.30 -4.50
N GLY A 222 1.62 14.82 -3.61
CA GLY A 222 1.72 15.12 -2.19
C GLY A 222 0.86 14.23 -1.29
N GLY A 223 1.04 14.40 0.02
CA GLY A 223 0.16 13.86 1.05
C GLY A 223 -1.17 14.60 1.14
N ALA A 224 -1.83 14.53 2.30
CA ALA A 224 -2.98 15.35 2.61
C ALA A 224 -2.64 16.84 2.58
N ASN A 225 -3.65 17.68 2.33
CA ASN A 225 -3.58 19.13 2.42
C ASN A 225 -4.88 19.70 3.01
N ALA A 226 -4.96 21.00 3.25
CA ALA A 226 -6.12 21.64 3.87
C ALA A 226 -7.42 21.39 3.11
N SER A 227 -7.38 21.41 1.78
CA SER A 227 -8.56 21.19 0.93
C SER A 227 -8.88 19.72 0.69
N HIS A 228 -7.92 18.81 0.92
CA HIS A 228 -8.09 17.37 0.73
C HIS A 228 -7.42 16.59 1.87
N GLY A 229 -8.22 15.99 2.74
CA GLY A 229 -7.76 15.27 3.92
C GLY A 229 -7.71 16.13 5.19
N ALA A 230 -8.19 17.38 5.15
CA ALA A 230 -8.27 18.28 6.30
C ALA A 230 -6.94 18.37 7.08
N TRP A 231 -5.83 18.61 6.36
CA TRP A 231 -4.48 18.65 6.92
C TRP A 231 -3.96 20.08 6.98
N SER A 232 -3.47 20.48 8.12
CA SER A 232 -2.65 21.66 8.32
C SER A 232 -1.71 21.42 9.48
N LYS A 233 -0.49 21.97 9.42
CA LYS A 233 0.53 21.74 10.44
C LYS A 233 1.15 23.05 10.90
N ARG A 234 1.20 23.25 12.22
CA ARG A 234 1.93 24.36 12.82
C ARG A 234 3.40 24.00 12.98
N LEU A 235 4.28 24.93 12.62
CA LEU A 235 5.72 24.87 12.87
C LEU A 235 6.16 26.10 13.64
N CYS A 236 6.76 25.92 14.82
CA CYS A 236 7.48 26.97 15.53
C CYS A 236 8.81 27.25 14.84
N CYS A 237 9.48 28.36 15.21
CA CYS A 237 10.79 28.68 14.67
C CYS A 237 11.80 27.52 14.86
N GLY A 238 12.45 27.10 13.79
CA GLY A 238 13.39 25.98 13.77
C GLY A 238 12.76 24.59 13.64
N GLU A 239 11.42 24.46 13.79
CA GLU A 239 10.73 23.19 13.57
C GLU A 239 10.63 22.84 12.09
N SER A 240 10.58 21.54 11.80
CA SER A 240 10.51 21.00 10.43
C SER A 240 9.35 20.03 10.26
N TYR A 241 8.89 19.94 9.02
CA TYR A 241 7.97 18.93 8.52
C TYR A 241 8.57 18.19 7.34
N ASP A 242 8.55 16.87 7.38
CA ASP A 242 8.92 16.00 6.26
C ASP A 242 7.65 15.56 5.52
N THR A 243 7.58 15.78 4.22
CA THR A 243 6.47 15.29 3.39
C THR A 243 6.46 13.75 3.36
N VAL A 244 5.38 13.17 2.82
CA VAL A 244 5.44 11.80 2.30
C VAL A 244 6.48 11.73 1.20
N SER A 245 7.08 10.55 0.96
CA SER A 245 7.92 10.32 -0.21
C SER A 245 7.06 10.11 -1.46
N VAL A 246 7.63 10.38 -2.62
CA VAL A 246 7.07 10.01 -3.92
C VAL A 246 8.15 9.35 -4.76
N SER A 247 7.77 8.44 -5.63
CA SER A 247 8.70 7.78 -6.54
C SER A 247 8.30 8.02 -7.99
N LEU A 248 9.30 8.21 -8.85
CA LEU A 248 9.16 8.28 -10.30
C LEU A 248 9.98 7.16 -10.93
N ALA A 249 9.39 6.42 -11.86
CA ALA A 249 10.11 5.47 -12.72
C ALA A 249 9.84 5.83 -14.18
N PHE A 250 10.87 5.77 -15.02
CA PHE A 250 10.80 6.10 -16.43
C PHE A 250 10.96 4.85 -17.28
N GLY A 251 10.35 4.81 -18.47
CA GLY A 251 10.47 3.70 -19.39
C GLY A 251 9.94 4.02 -20.78
N HIS A 252 10.22 3.12 -21.73
CA HIS A 252 9.70 3.18 -23.10
C HIS A 252 8.70 2.04 -23.30
N GLY A 253 7.42 2.39 -23.29
CA GLY A 253 6.29 1.44 -23.27
C GLY A 253 6.05 0.81 -21.90
N LEU A 254 4.90 0.15 -21.76
CA LEU A 254 4.40 -0.37 -20.49
C LEU A 254 5.36 -1.37 -19.83
N ASN A 255 5.91 -2.32 -20.61
CA ASN A 255 6.70 -3.41 -20.04
C ASN A 255 8.06 -2.94 -19.50
N ASP A 256 8.73 -2.03 -20.23
CA ASP A 256 9.97 -1.43 -19.75
C ASP A 256 9.73 -0.56 -18.50
N LEU A 257 8.65 0.23 -18.52
CA LEU A 257 8.24 1.03 -17.37
C LEU A 257 7.98 0.18 -16.12
N LEU A 258 7.20 -0.90 -16.25
CA LEU A 258 6.89 -1.79 -15.10
C LEU A 258 8.13 -2.52 -14.61
N ALA A 259 9.05 -2.91 -15.50
CA ALA A 259 10.32 -3.50 -15.12
C ALA A 259 11.17 -2.51 -14.29
N ASN A 260 11.26 -1.26 -14.72
CA ASN A 260 11.99 -0.21 -14.02
C ASN A 260 11.37 0.14 -12.67
N ALA A 261 10.04 0.29 -12.61
CA ALA A 261 9.31 0.49 -11.37
C ALA A 261 9.50 -0.67 -10.38
N THR A 262 9.50 -1.92 -10.89
CA THR A 262 9.73 -3.11 -10.05
C THR A 262 11.13 -3.14 -9.47
N ARG A 263 12.18 -2.84 -10.26
CA ARG A 263 13.55 -2.74 -9.74
C ARG A 263 13.67 -1.66 -8.67
N HIS A 264 13.12 -0.47 -8.93
CA HIS A 264 13.08 0.61 -7.96
C HIS A 264 12.38 0.19 -6.64
N ARG A 265 11.19 -0.41 -6.73
CA ARG A 265 10.42 -0.90 -5.58
C ARG A 265 11.18 -1.92 -4.74
N ARG A 266 12.03 -2.75 -5.33
CA ARG A 266 12.88 -3.70 -4.59
C ARG A 266 13.88 -3.05 -3.65
N HIS A 267 14.26 -1.80 -3.90
CA HIS A 267 15.15 -1.06 -3.00
C HIS A 267 14.41 -0.48 -1.78
N ILE A 268 13.12 -0.15 -1.95
CA ILE A 268 12.32 0.47 -0.90
C ILE A 268 11.39 -0.50 -0.16
N ALA A 269 11.20 -1.71 -0.66
CA ALA A 269 10.29 -2.70 -0.07
C ALA A 269 10.79 -3.25 1.26
N GLY A 270 9.86 -3.52 2.18
CA GLY A 270 10.11 -4.25 3.42
C GLY A 270 10.58 -5.68 3.13
N LYS A 271 11.65 -6.10 3.79
CA LYS A 271 12.24 -7.45 3.65
C LYS A 271 12.59 -8.01 5.01
N CYS A 272 12.48 -9.34 5.16
CA CYS A 272 12.97 -10.07 6.32
C CYS A 272 13.70 -11.34 5.89
N ALA A 273 14.41 -12.00 6.82
CA ALA A 273 15.18 -13.19 6.50
C ALA A 273 14.35 -14.33 5.87
N PRO A 274 13.13 -14.65 6.35
CA PRO A 274 12.28 -15.67 5.74
C PRO A 274 11.82 -15.37 4.29
N ASP A 275 11.85 -14.10 3.84
CA ASP A 275 11.51 -13.75 2.45
C ASP A 275 12.48 -14.33 1.43
N ALA A 276 13.67 -14.74 1.88
CA ALA A 276 14.60 -15.42 0.99
C ALA A 276 14.05 -16.73 0.40
N GLU A 277 13.09 -17.36 1.05
CA GLU A 277 12.49 -18.63 0.62
C GLU A 277 11.16 -18.46 -0.11
N LEU A 278 10.52 -17.27 -0.07
CA LEU A 278 9.18 -17.00 -0.61
C LEU A 278 8.18 -18.13 -0.33
N PRO A 279 8.01 -18.56 0.92
CA PRO A 279 7.28 -19.77 1.24
C PRO A 279 5.81 -19.69 0.82
N SER A 280 5.24 -20.84 0.43
CA SER A 280 3.80 -21.02 0.25
C SER A 280 3.09 -21.01 1.61
N ILE A 281 1.90 -20.41 1.64
CA ILE A 281 1.12 -20.20 2.87
C ILE A 281 -0.26 -20.83 2.68
N PHE A 282 -0.76 -21.48 3.71
CA PHE A 282 -2.16 -21.86 3.86
C PHE A 282 -2.78 -21.05 4.99
N ASN A 283 -3.96 -20.52 4.77
CA ASN A 283 -4.73 -19.76 5.74
C ASN A 283 -6.12 -20.40 5.90
N GLU A 284 -6.53 -20.68 7.13
CA GLU A 284 -7.76 -21.41 7.40
C GLU A 284 -9.03 -20.55 7.46
N TYR A 285 -8.99 -19.29 6.97
CA TYR A 285 -10.14 -18.38 7.05
C TYR A 285 -11.17 -18.59 5.92
N MET A 286 -10.83 -18.14 4.71
CA MET A 286 -11.75 -18.08 3.58
C MET A 286 -12.22 -19.48 3.13
N HIS A 287 -13.52 -19.66 2.99
CA HIS A 287 -14.18 -20.93 2.62
C HIS A 287 -13.89 -22.10 3.58
N LEU A 288 -13.44 -21.83 4.80
CA LEU A 288 -13.05 -22.84 5.76
C LEU A 288 -13.57 -22.51 7.16
N SER A 289 -12.73 -22.03 8.06
CA SER A 289 -13.10 -21.75 9.45
C SER A 289 -13.83 -20.45 9.65
N TRP A 290 -13.70 -19.50 8.73
CA TRP A 290 -14.19 -18.13 8.91
C TRP A 290 -13.77 -17.59 10.29
N ASP A 291 -14.68 -16.97 11.03
CA ASP A 291 -14.43 -16.41 12.36
C ASP A 291 -14.40 -17.47 13.49
N SER A 292 -14.32 -18.77 13.16
CA SER A 292 -14.48 -19.87 14.10
C SER A 292 -13.35 -20.93 14.05
N PRO A 293 -12.05 -20.51 14.01
CA PRO A 293 -10.97 -21.47 14.10
C PRO A 293 -10.97 -22.22 15.44
N SER A 294 -10.48 -23.47 15.44
CA SER A 294 -10.36 -24.26 16.66
C SER A 294 -9.25 -25.31 16.53
N ALA A 295 -8.77 -25.80 17.68
CA ALA A 295 -7.79 -26.88 17.70
C ALA A 295 -8.27 -28.14 16.96
N ASP A 296 -9.54 -28.49 17.09
CA ASP A 296 -10.14 -29.65 16.41
C ASP A 296 -10.20 -29.44 14.88
N ALA A 297 -10.57 -28.25 14.41
CA ALA A 297 -10.59 -27.92 13.00
C ALA A 297 -9.18 -27.98 12.39
N THR A 298 -8.20 -27.36 13.05
CA THR A 298 -6.80 -27.41 12.61
C THR A 298 -6.27 -28.86 12.53
N ARG A 299 -6.67 -29.75 13.45
CA ARG A 299 -6.29 -31.17 13.39
C ARG A 299 -6.86 -31.93 12.18
N ILE A 300 -7.98 -31.45 11.62
CA ILE A 300 -8.55 -32.02 10.39
C ILE A 300 -7.79 -31.51 9.17
N TYR A 301 -7.50 -30.20 9.10
CA TYR A 301 -6.96 -29.55 7.92
C TYR A 301 -5.44 -29.67 7.78
N ALA A 302 -4.69 -29.47 8.86
CA ALA A 302 -3.24 -29.36 8.80
C ALA A 302 -2.52 -30.61 8.23
N PRO A 303 -2.96 -31.86 8.50
CA PRO A 303 -2.33 -33.04 7.90
C PRO A 303 -2.43 -33.07 6.36
N VAL A 304 -3.55 -32.64 5.81
CA VAL A 304 -3.73 -32.59 4.34
C VAL A 304 -2.84 -31.50 3.74
N VAL A 305 -2.84 -30.31 4.35
CA VAL A 305 -2.01 -29.17 3.92
C VAL A 305 -0.52 -29.51 3.94
N SER A 306 -0.04 -30.18 5.00
CA SER A 306 1.35 -30.63 5.12
C SER A 306 1.75 -31.57 3.98
N ARG A 307 0.91 -32.54 3.62
CA ARG A 307 1.15 -33.50 2.52
C ARG A 307 1.32 -32.80 1.16
N LEU A 308 0.74 -31.63 0.97
CA LEU A 308 0.87 -30.84 -0.27
C LEU A 308 2.23 -30.13 -0.38
N GLY A 309 2.99 -30.03 0.70
CA GLY A 309 4.29 -29.36 0.75
C GLY A 309 4.23 -27.87 1.10
N VAL A 310 3.09 -27.37 1.59
CA VAL A 310 2.93 -25.99 2.09
C VAL A 310 3.88 -25.75 3.27
N LYS A 311 4.42 -24.54 3.37
CA LYS A 311 5.45 -24.19 4.37
C LYS A 311 4.90 -23.54 5.63
N TYR A 312 3.81 -22.79 5.53
CA TYR A 312 3.19 -22.08 6.64
C TYR A 312 1.70 -22.40 6.73
N TYR A 313 1.22 -22.59 7.94
CA TYR A 313 -0.20 -22.75 8.26
C TYR A 313 -0.63 -21.61 9.20
N VAL A 314 -1.61 -20.80 8.79
CA VAL A 314 -2.06 -19.62 9.54
C VAL A 314 -3.44 -19.87 10.13
N ILE A 315 -3.54 -19.80 11.46
CA ILE A 315 -4.79 -19.71 12.21
C ILE A 315 -5.23 -18.26 12.17
N ASP A 316 -6.32 -18.00 11.46
CA ASP A 316 -6.78 -16.64 11.19
C ASP A 316 -7.73 -16.11 12.28
N CYS A 317 -8.51 -15.12 11.97
CA CYS A 317 -9.45 -14.40 12.82
C CYS A 317 -10.32 -15.32 13.68
N GLY A 318 -10.51 -14.97 14.95
CA GLY A 318 -11.39 -15.69 15.89
C GLY A 318 -10.69 -16.58 16.92
N TRP A 319 -9.39 -16.86 16.81
CA TRP A 319 -8.64 -17.69 17.77
C TRP A 319 -8.68 -17.14 19.21
N HIS A 320 -8.92 -15.85 19.37
CA HIS A 320 -9.00 -15.10 20.64
C HIS A 320 -10.42 -14.94 21.18
N ASN A 321 -11.46 -15.40 20.46
CA ASN A 321 -12.86 -15.09 20.76
C ASN A 321 -13.57 -16.22 21.49
N GLU A 322 -14.19 -15.91 22.65
CA GLU A 322 -14.99 -16.83 23.45
C GLU A 322 -16.47 -16.90 23.04
N GLU A 323 -16.93 -15.97 22.23
CA GLU A 323 -18.32 -15.88 21.80
C GLU A 323 -18.70 -16.97 20.79
N ASP A 324 -19.97 -17.37 20.79
CA ASP A 324 -20.50 -18.31 19.82
C ASP A 324 -20.85 -17.63 18.46
N GLY A 325 -20.62 -18.38 17.40
CA GLY A 325 -20.92 -17.91 16.04
C GLY A 325 -19.90 -16.92 15.48
N ASN A 326 -20.25 -16.27 14.36
CA ASN A 326 -19.37 -15.39 13.59
C ASN A 326 -19.49 -13.92 14.05
N VAL A 327 -19.47 -13.65 15.35
CA VAL A 327 -19.59 -12.30 15.91
C VAL A 327 -18.36 -11.99 16.74
N ILE A 328 -17.24 -11.76 16.06
CA ILE A 328 -15.95 -11.50 16.74
C ILE A 328 -15.64 -10.01 16.88
N TYR A 329 -15.97 -9.21 15.88
CA TYR A 329 -15.47 -7.82 15.76
C TYR A 329 -15.86 -6.89 16.91
N PRO A 330 -17.05 -7.00 17.53
CA PRO A 330 -17.34 -6.23 18.75
C PRO A 330 -16.47 -6.58 19.96
N TYR A 331 -15.75 -7.72 19.93
CA TYR A 331 -14.98 -8.26 21.06
C TYR A 331 -13.47 -8.30 20.83
N VAL A 332 -12.98 -7.84 19.66
CA VAL A 332 -11.53 -7.82 19.36
C VAL A 332 -10.77 -6.89 20.31
N GLY A 333 -9.50 -7.19 20.55
CA GLY A 333 -8.58 -6.31 21.27
C GLY A 333 -7.81 -6.94 22.41
N HIS A 334 -8.31 -8.01 23.01
CA HIS A 334 -7.67 -8.64 24.17
C HIS A 334 -6.46 -9.52 23.80
N TRP A 335 -6.39 -10.02 22.61
CA TRP A 335 -5.30 -10.82 22.02
C TRP A 335 -4.75 -11.91 22.92
N ARG A 336 -5.65 -12.62 23.61
CA ARG A 336 -5.38 -13.84 24.37
C ARG A 336 -6.18 -14.99 23.79
N GLU A 337 -5.65 -16.20 23.95
CA GLU A 337 -6.26 -17.42 23.40
C GLU A 337 -7.63 -17.72 24.02
N SER A 338 -8.56 -18.18 23.21
CA SER A 338 -9.84 -18.70 23.65
C SER A 338 -9.67 -20.09 24.25
N GLN A 339 -10.03 -20.26 25.50
CA GLN A 339 -10.04 -21.57 26.17
C GLN A 339 -11.10 -22.52 25.61
N LYS A 340 -12.19 -21.96 25.04
CA LYS A 340 -13.24 -22.73 24.40
C LYS A 340 -12.79 -23.34 23.08
N ARG A 341 -12.06 -22.57 22.26
CA ARG A 341 -11.58 -22.99 20.94
C ARG A 341 -10.28 -23.77 20.99
N PHE A 342 -9.44 -23.45 21.95
CA PHE A 342 -8.12 -24.04 22.18
C PHE A 342 -7.99 -24.48 23.65
N PRO A 343 -8.66 -25.58 24.07
CA PRO A 343 -8.70 -25.98 25.48
C PRO A 343 -7.34 -26.33 26.10
N LEU A 344 -6.37 -26.71 25.26
CA LEU A 344 -4.99 -26.99 25.66
C LEU A 344 -4.03 -25.83 25.36
N GLY A 345 -4.59 -24.68 24.99
CA GLY A 345 -3.85 -23.49 24.56
C GLY A 345 -3.49 -23.48 23.08
N VAL A 346 -3.34 -22.28 22.52
CA VAL A 346 -2.90 -22.07 21.12
C VAL A 346 -1.52 -22.65 20.88
N ARG A 347 -0.64 -22.63 21.90
CA ARG A 347 0.72 -23.19 21.80
C ARG A 347 0.71 -24.67 21.44
N GLU A 348 -0.17 -25.45 22.02
CA GLU A 348 -0.29 -26.87 21.70
C GLU A 348 -0.67 -27.08 20.22
N THR A 349 -1.57 -26.26 19.69
CA THR A 349 -2.00 -26.32 18.29
C THR A 349 -0.87 -25.88 17.34
N THR A 350 -0.13 -24.82 17.66
CA THR A 350 1.02 -24.38 16.84
C THR A 350 2.16 -25.40 16.86
N ASP A 351 2.41 -26.04 18.01
CA ASP A 351 3.39 -27.15 18.11
C ASP A 351 2.93 -28.37 17.31
N TYR A 352 1.62 -28.67 17.28
CA TYR A 352 1.07 -29.71 16.39
C TYR A 352 1.31 -29.38 14.91
N ILE A 353 1.05 -28.14 14.46
CA ILE A 353 1.36 -27.70 13.09
C ILE A 353 2.84 -27.90 12.78
N ARG A 354 3.74 -27.55 13.70
CA ARG A 354 5.18 -27.74 13.54
C ARG A 354 5.57 -29.22 13.49
N SER A 355 4.91 -30.08 14.24
CA SER A 355 5.15 -31.52 14.20
C SER A 355 4.86 -32.12 12.83
N LEU A 356 4.03 -31.47 12.02
CA LEU A 356 3.73 -31.83 10.65
C LEU A 356 4.72 -31.21 9.62
N GLY A 357 5.78 -30.50 10.08
CA GLY A 357 6.81 -29.91 9.24
C GLY A 357 6.48 -28.53 8.65
N MET A 358 5.43 -27.88 9.12
CA MET A 358 5.06 -26.52 8.74
C MET A 358 5.43 -25.52 9.86
N LYS A 359 5.54 -24.25 9.52
CA LYS A 359 5.57 -23.14 10.49
C LYS A 359 4.15 -22.65 10.76
N ALA A 360 3.93 -22.09 11.97
CA ALA A 360 2.61 -21.65 12.40
C ALA A 360 2.46 -20.12 12.35
N GLY A 361 1.29 -19.64 11.95
CA GLY A 361 0.94 -18.22 11.93
C GLY A 361 -0.33 -17.92 12.71
N LEU A 362 -0.44 -16.64 13.12
CA LEU A 362 -1.61 -16.10 13.82
C LEU A 362 -2.03 -14.76 13.19
N TRP A 363 -3.32 -14.43 13.33
CA TRP A 363 -3.93 -13.18 12.90
C TRP A 363 -4.08 -12.20 14.06
N ILE A 364 -4.00 -10.90 13.77
CA ILE A 364 -4.28 -9.80 14.72
C ILE A 364 -4.83 -8.58 13.97
N GLU A 365 -5.67 -7.76 14.64
CA GLU A 365 -6.11 -6.44 14.17
C GLU A 365 -5.60 -5.38 15.17
N PRO A 366 -4.33 -4.92 15.05
CA PRO A 366 -3.63 -4.24 16.13
C PRO A 366 -4.07 -2.80 16.38
N GLU A 367 -4.78 -2.18 15.44
CA GLU A 367 -5.21 -0.78 15.54
C GLU A 367 -6.62 -0.60 16.11
N ILE A 368 -7.28 -1.69 16.54
CA ILE A 368 -8.72 -1.68 16.82
C ILE A 368 -9.04 -2.30 18.17
N ILE A 369 -10.07 -1.76 18.84
CA ILE A 369 -10.73 -2.36 20.02
C ILE A 369 -12.23 -2.44 19.76
N GLY A 370 -12.81 -3.62 19.94
CA GLY A 370 -14.25 -3.84 19.85
C GLY A 370 -15.02 -3.13 20.96
N CYS A 371 -16.19 -2.57 20.63
CA CYS A 371 -17.03 -1.82 21.59
C CYS A 371 -17.54 -2.66 22.77
N LYS A 372 -17.46 -3.99 22.70
CA LYS A 372 -17.84 -4.92 23.76
C LYS A 372 -16.65 -5.63 24.41
N CYS A 373 -15.43 -5.29 24.06
CA CYS A 373 -14.21 -5.81 24.70
C CYS A 373 -14.01 -5.10 26.04
N ALA A 374 -14.78 -5.50 27.07
CA ALA A 374 -14.85 -4.81 28.35
C ALA A 374 -13.48 -4.64 29.01
N GLU A 375 -12.66 -5.70 29.01
CA GLU A 375 -11.32 -5.67 29.61
C GLU A 375 -10.43 -4.60 29.01
N MET A 376 -10.46 -4.44 27.69
CA MET A 376 -9.63 -3.44 27.01
C MET A 376 -10.20 -2.03 27.13
N LEU A 377 -11.53 -1.90 27.26
CA LEU A 377 -12.17 -0.61 27.50
C LEU A 377 -11.96 -0.10 28.95
N GLU A 378 -11.72 -1.01 29.91
CA GLU A 378 -11.29 -0.70 31.27
C GLU A 378 -9.78 -0.44 31.35
N PHE A 379 -8.98 -1.14 30.52
CA PHE A 379 -7.53 -0.99 30.48
C PHE A 379 -7.09 0.34 29.87
N TYR A 380 -7.73 0.81 28.78
CA TYR A 380 -7.36 2.01 28.07
C TYR A 380 -8.18 3.23 28.49
N ASP A 381 -7.50 4.33 28.82
CA ASP A 381 -8.09 5.65 29.01
C ASP A 381 -8.53 6.26 27.66
N ASP A 382 -9.35 7.31 27.70
CA ASP A 382 -9.87 7.96 26.49
C ASP A 382 -8.80 8.51 25.56
N ASP A 383 -7.63 8.89 26.08
CA ASP A 383 -6.51 9.43 25.31
C ASP A 383 -5.76 8.39 24.49
N CYS A 384 -5.99 7.09 24.75
CA CYS A 384 -5.48 5.99 23.94
C CYS A 384 -6.23 5.78 22.61
N PHE A 385 -7.34 6.52 22.38
CA PHE A 385 -8.17 6.33 21.20
C PHE A 385 -8.15 7.54 20.28
N LEU A 386 -8.19 7.28 18.97
CA LEU A 386 -8.46 8.33 18.00
C LEU A 386 -9.84 8.94 18.29
N SER A 387 -9.91 10.27 18.31
CA SER A 387 -11.14 10.99 18.61
C SER A 387 -11.32 12.23 17.74
N ARG A 388 -12.58 12.66 17.58
CA ARG A 388 -12.93 13.93 16.94
C ARG A 388 -13.94 14.68 17.79
N HIS A 389 -13.69 15.97 18.01
CA HIS A 389 -14.55 16.82 18.84
C HIS A 389 -14.88 16.19 20.20
N GLY A 390 -13.86 15.55 20.82
CA GLY A 390 -13.96 14.92 22.13
C GLY A 390 -14.73 13.58 22.14
N LYS A 391 -15.00 12.97 20.98
CA LYS A 391 -15.67 11.66 20.88
C LYS A 391 -14.75 10.64 20.23
N ARG A 392 -14.61 9.45 20.82
CA ARG A 392 -13.91 8.31 20.21
C ARG A 392 -14.49 8.03 18.83
N ILE A 393 -13.61 7.85 17.84
CA ILE A 393 -14.03 7.43 16.50
C ILE A 393 -14.48 5.99 16.58
N CYS A 394 -15.69 5.70 16.09
CA CYS A 394 -16.28 4.37 16.10
C CYS A 394 -16.89 4.06 14.74
N THR A 395 -16.60 2.89 14.21
CA THR A 395 -17.26 2.34 13.02
C THR A 395 -17.47 0.83 13.18
N MET A 396 -18.63 0.34 12.77
CA MET A 396 -19.00 -1.08 12.83
C MET A 396 -18.62 -1.77 14.16
N ASN A 397 -18.96 -1.14 15.29
CA ASN A 397 -18.68 -1.59 16.66
C ASN A 397 -17.18 -1.70 17.01
N ARG A 398 -16.32 -0.88 16.43
CA ARG A 398 -14.88 -0.82 16.75
C ARG A 398 -14.43 0.60 16.99
N TYR A 399 -13.57 0.78 17.99
CA TYR A 399 -12.79 2.00 18.25
C TYR A 399 -11.38 1.85 17.70
N PHE A 400 -10.75 2.97 17.35
CA PHE A 400 -9.39 3.01 16.83
C PHE A 400 -8.41 3.44 17.91
N LEU A 401 -7.34 2.68 18.09
CA LEU A 401 -6.24 3.00 18.98
C LEU A 401 -5.34 4.07 18.37
N ASP A 402 -4.75 4.89 19.23
CA ASP A 402 -3.80 5.93 18.82
C ASP A 402 -2.36 5.50 19.08
N TYR A 403 -1.63 5.13 18.04
CA TYR A 403 -0.23 4.72 18.14
C TYR A 403 0.74 5.82 18.54
N ARG A 404 0.31 7.07 18.67
CA ARG A 404 1.10 8.13 19.29
C ARG A 404 1.15 7.97 20.81
N HIS A 405 0.22 7.22 21.40
CA HIS A 405 0.13 7.01 22.83
C HIS A 405 1.01 5.82 23.29
N PRO A 406 1.96 6.03 24.26
CA PRO A 406 2.93 5.00 24.65
C PRO A 406 2.28 3.73 25.21
N ARG A 407 1.15 3.83 25.93
CA ARG A 407 0.43 2.68 26.48
C ARG A 407 -0.14 1.74 25.40
N VAL A 408 -0.51 2.29 24.24
CA VAL A 408 -0.93 1.50 23.08
C VAL A 408 0.24 0.70 22.52
N ILE A 409 1.38 1.37 22.33
CA ILE A 409 2.62 0.74 21.86
C ILE A 409 3.06 -0.36 22.81
N GLU A 410 3.06 -0.10 24.13
CA GLU A 410 3.46 -1.06 25.16
C GLU A 410 2.60 -2.33 25.12
N TYR A 411 1.28 -2.17 25.15
CA TYR A 411 0.35 -3.32 25.12
C TYR A 411 0.46 -4.13 23.83
N MET A 412 0.51 -3.46 22.66
CA MET A 412 0.58 -4.16 21.40
C MET A 412 1.94 -4.83 21.18
N THR A 413 3.03 -4.26 21.71
CA THR A 413 4.34 -4.92 21.73
C THR A 413 4.29 -6.19 22.55
N GLU A 414 3.65 -6.16 23.72
CA GLU A 414 3.47 -7.34 24.57
C GLU A 414 2.53 -8.38 23.92
N ALA A 415 1.50 -7.95 23.19
CA ALA A 415 0.64 -8.86 22.44
C ALA A 415 1.43 -9.61 21.34
N ILE A 416 2.25 -8.89 20.55
CA ILE A 416 3.12 -9.52 19.54
C ILE A 416 4.15 -10.45 20.20
N ARG A 417 4.81 -10.00 21.29
CA ARG A 417 5.74 -10.85 22.04
C ARG A 417 5.08 -12.18 22.46
N ARG A 418 3.88 -12.11 23.05
CA ARG A 418 3.11 -13.30 23.46
C ARG A 418 2.78 -14.21 22.27
N MET A 419 2.35 -13.63 21.14
CA MET A 419 2.08 -14.42 19.95
C MET A 419 3.32 -15.17 19.46
N VAL A 420 4.48 -14.53 19.46
CA VAL A 420 5.73 -15.12 18.98
C VAL A 420 6.33 -16.09 20.00
N GLU A 421 6.51 -15.65 21.24
CA GLU A 421 7.26 -16.41 22.27
C GLU A 421 6.38 -17.44 22.98
N ASP A 422 5.18 -17.04 23.43
CA ASP A 422 4.33 -17.91 24.24
C ASP A 422 3.49 -18.83 23.34
N TYR A 423 2.88 -18.31 22.25
CA TYR A 423 2.07 -19.10 21.33
C TYR A 423 2.86 -19.68 20.14
N GLY A 424 4.08 -19.21 19.92
CA GLY A 424 4.98 -19.77 18.94
C GLY A 424 4.68 -19.39 17.49
N ALA A 425 4.19 -18.19 17.23
CA ALA A 425 3.96 -17.76 15.85
C ALA A 425 5.26 -17.45 15.11
N ASP A 426 5.42 -18.01 13.93
CA ASP A 426 6.47 -17.70 12.95
C ASP A 426 5.98 -16.71 11.87
N TYR A 427 4.68 -16.40 11.90
CA TYR A 427 3.99 -15.55 10.94
C TYR A 427 2.87 -14.78 11.65
N ILE A 428 2.75 -13.48 11.37
CA ILE A 428 1.69 -12.64 11.90
C ILE A 428 1.01 -11.90 10.75
N LYS A 429 -0.28 -12.18 10.55
CA LYS A 429 -1.14 -11.43 9.66
C LYS A 429 -1.76 -10.27 10.45
N MET A 430 -1.35 -9.05 10.12
CA MET A 430 -1.87 -7.82 10.69
C MET A 430 -2.95 -7.25 9.79
N ASP A 431 -4.19 -7.30 10.26
CA ASP A 431 -5.35 -6.84 9.52
C ASP A 431 -5.82 -5.46 10.00
N PHE A 432 -6.59 -4.78 9.18
CA PHE A 432 -7.20 -3.49 9.48
C PHE A 432 -8.47 -3.29 8.65
N ASN A 433 -9.60 -3.75 9.18
CA ASN A 433 -10.84 -3.92 8.43
C ASN A 433 -11.79 -2.73 8.53
N GLN A 434 -11.31 -1.56 8.94
CA GLN A 434 -12.12 -0.36 9.04
C GLN A 434 -11.32 0.91 8.74
N ASP A 435 -11.97 1.86 8.07
CA ASP A 435 -11.43 3.18 7.81
C ASP A 435 -11.89 4.19 8.87
N CYS A 436 -10.98 4.94 9.48
CA CYS A 436 -11.29 5.97 10.49
C CYS A 436 -11.74 7.31 9.87
N GLY A 437 -11.81 7.42 8.55
CA GLY A 437 -12.16 8.66 7.84
C GLY A 437 -11.05 9.71 7.95
N ILE A 438 -11.42 10.98 8.02
CA ILE A 438 -10.47 12.11 7.95
C ILE A 438 -9.42 12.16 9.09
N GLY A 439 -9.55 11.31 10.11
CA GLY A 439 -8.56 11.21 11.19
C GLY A 439 -9.01 11.80 12.52
N THR A 440 -8.08 12.25 13.34
CA THR A 440 -8.26 12.67 14.73
C THR A 440 -7.75 14.10 14.98
N ASP A 441 -8.52 14.89 15.70
CA ASP A 441 -8.11 16.21 16.19
C ASP A 441 -7.50 16.18 17.61
N ARG A 442 -7.35 14.99 18.20
CA ARG A 442 -6.65 14.83 19.47
C ARG A 442 -5.16 15.12 19.29
N ASP A 443 -4.63 16.03 20.10
CA ASP A 443 -3.21 16.43 20.10
C ASP A 443 -2.67 16.75 18.69
N ALA A 444 -3.49 17.39 17.87
CA ALA A 444 -3.20 17.81 16.52
C ALA A 444 -3.95 19.10 16.18
N LEU A 445 -3.40 19.89 15.27
CA LEU A 445 -4.06 21.12 14.80
C LEU A 445 -5.32 20.79 13.99
N THR A 446 -5.26 19.71 13.21
CA THR A 446 -6.32 19.27 12.31
C THR A 446 -6.43 17.75 12.28
N PRO A 447 -7.60 17.19 11.90
CA PRO A 447 -7.79 15.75 11.84
C PRO A 447 -6.79 15.03 10.92
N GLY A 448 -6.45 15.62 9.78
CA GLY A 448 -5.50 15.05 8.83
C GLY A 448 -4.08 15.01 9.36
N GLU A 449 -3.64 16.01 10.13
CA GLU A 449 -2.35 16.00 10.83
C GLU A 449 -2.30 14.87 11.87
N GLY A 450 -3.37 14.74 12.65
CA GLY A 450 -3.46 13.69 13.65
C GLY A 450 -3.41 12.28 13.03
N LEU A 451 -4.10 12.08 11.91
CA LEU A 451 -4.06 10.81 11.18
C LEU A 451 -2.66 10.50 10.64
N GLU A 452 -2.01 11.49 10.02
CA GLU A 452 -0.65 11.32 9.50
C GLU A 452 0.33 10.96 10.62
N SER A 453 0.27 11.66 11.74
CA SER A 453 1.14 11.42 12.90
C SER A 453 0.91 10.04 13.52
N HIS A 454 -0.34 9.60 13.63
CA HIS A 454 -0.71 8.25 14.06
C HIS A 454 -0.16 7.18 13.09
N ALA A 455 -0.36 7.35 11.79
CA ALA A 455 0.10 6.41 10.78
C ALA A 455 1.64 6.26 10.78
N ARG A 456 2.38 7.38 10.91
CA ARG A 456 3.85 7.35 11.06
C ARG A 456 4.29 6.62 12.32
N ALA A 457 3.60 6.82 13.45
CA ALA A 457 3.88 6.12 14.70
C ALA A 457 3.60 4.61 14.60
N TYR A 458 2.51 4.23 13.93
CA TYR A 458 2.20 2.83 13.65
C TYR A 458 3.29 2.14 12.82
N LEU A 459 3.72 2.74 11.71
CA LEU A 459 4.76 2.18 10.86
C LEU A 459 6.12 2.09 11.58
N ALA A 460 6.46 3.08 12.41
CA ALA A 460 7.66 3.04 13.25
C ALA A 460 7.60 1.89 14.28
N TRP A 461 6.42 1.62 14.84
CA TRP A 461 6.21 0.46 15.72
C TRP A 461 6.35 -0.86 14.96
N ILE A 462 5.86 -0.97 13.71
CA ILE A 462 6.08 -2.15 12.87
C ILE A 462 7.57 -2.41 12.66
N ASP A 463 8.37 -1.37 12.37
CA ASP A 463 9.83 -1.53 12.23
C ASP A 463 10.47 -2.03 13.53
N ALA A 464 10.03 -1.53 14.69
CA ALA A 464 10.49 -2.02 15.98
C ALA A 464 10.16 -3.52 16.18
N MET A 465 8.94 -3.96 15.80
CA MET A 465 8.54 -5.37 15.89
C MET A 465 9.37 -6.25 14.96
N ARG A 466 9.62 -5.80 13.73
CA ARG A 466 10.49 -6.51 12.77
C ARG A 466 11.94 -6.61 13.24
N ALA A 467 12.43 -5.58 13.90
CA ALA A 467 13.77 -5.59 14.49
C ALA A 467 13.86 -6.54 15.71
N CYS A 468 12.81 -6.60 16.54
CA CYS A 468 12.73 -7.53 17.66
C CYS A 468 12.58 -8.99 17.23
N PHE A 469 11.84 -9.26 16.16
CA PHE A 469 11.49 -10.60 15.67
C PHE A 469 11.87 -10.79 14.19
N PRO A 470 13.15 -10.72 13.83
CA PRO A 470 13.60 -10.76 12.43
C PRO A 470 13.32 -12.10 11.72
N GLN A 471 12.99 -13.14 12.48
CA GLN A 471 12.62 -14.47 11.97
C GLN A 471 11.13 -14.61 11.64
N VAL A 472 10.29 -13.63 12.01
CA VAL A 472 8.84 -13.64 11.82
C VAL A 472 8.48 -12.96 10.51
N LEU A 473 7.59 -13.57 9.74
CA LEU A 473 6.95 -12.94 8.59
C LEU A 473 5.78 -12.07 9.06
N PHE A 474 5.78 -10.80 8.64
CA PHE A 474 4.66 -9.88 8.86
C PHE A 474 3.93 -9.62 7.53
N GLU A 475 2.65 -9.98 7.50
CA GLU A 475 1.72 -9.66 6.42
C GLU A 475 0.88 -8.45 6.81
N THR A 476 0.69 -7.50 5.88
CA THR A 476 -0.35 -6.48 5.97
C THR A 476 -1.59 -6.93 5.22
N CYS A 477 -2.74 -6.77 5.85
CA CYS A 477 -4.05 -6.96 5.27
C CYS A 477 -4.94 -5.76 5.65
N SER A 478 -5.87 -5.40 4.81
CA SER A 478 -6.90 -4.41 5.11
C SER A 478 -8.11 -4.73 4.25
N SER A 479 -8.91 -5.72 4.66
CA SER A 479 -9.96 -6.31 3.82
C SER A 479 -9.42 -6.56 2.39
N GLY A 480 -8.35 -7.33 2.29
CA GLY A 480 -7.56 -7.44 1.07
C GLY A 480 -6.64 -6.23 0.85
N GLY A 481 -6.69 -5.60 -0.30
CA GLY A 481 -5.74 -4.59 -0.77
C GLY A 481 -6.08 -3.14 -0.44
N MET A 482 -6.90 -2.83 0.60
CA MET A 482 -7.29 -1.44 0.89
C MET A 482 -6.19 -0.58 1.52
N ARG A 483 -4.99 -1.16 1.79
CA ARG A 483 -3.78 -0.48 2.27
C ARG A 483 -2.54 -1.01 1.53
N MET A 484 -2.56 -0.92 0.19
CA MET A 484 -1.53 -1.45 -0.70
C MET A 484 -0.68 -0.31 -1.30
N ASP A 485 -0.24 0.62 -0.45
CA ASP A 485 0.67 1.71 -0.77
C ASP A 485 2.12 1.39 -0.36
N TYR A 486 3.10 2.07 -0.96
CA TYR A 486 4.51 1.80 -0.65
C TYR A 486 5.03 2.43 0.66
N ALA A 487 4.29 3.32 1.33
CA ALA A 487 4.59 3.62 2.71
C ALA A 487 4.38 2.38 3.58
N THR A 488 3.24 1.69 3.41
CA THR A 488 2.96 0.43 4.12
C THR A 488 3.87 -0.71 3.63
N LEU A 489 3.98 -0.93 2.31
CA LEU A 489 4.75 -2.05 1.75
C LEU A 489 6.26 -1.96 2.01
N SER A 490 6.80 -0.79 2.35
CA SER A 490 8.19 -0.65 2.78
C SER A 490 8.46 -1.21 4.18
N HIS A 491 7.41 -1.46 4.96
CA HIS A 491 7.49 -2.00 6.32
C HIS A 491 7.02 -3.46 6.45
N PHE A 492 6.40 -4.03 5.41
CA PHE A 492 5.86 -5.40 5.44
C PHE A 492 6.45 -6.29 4.36
N SER A 493 6.57 -7.58 4.67
CA SER A 493 7.09 -8.60 3.74
C SER A 493 6.05 -9.04 2.73
N ILE A 494 4.77 -9.01 3.09
CA ILE A 494 3.65 -9.54 2.32
C ILE A 494 2.46 -8.59 2.45
N VAL A 495 1.70 -8.46 1.38
CA VAL A 495 0.39 -7.80 1.37
C VAL A 495 -0.68 -8.77 0.87
N SER A 496 -1.79 -8.87 1.59
CA SER A 496 -3.01 -9.48 1.06
C SER A 496 -3.54 -8.60 -0.06
N THR A 497 -3.70 -9.16 -1.27
CA THR A 497 -4.00 -8.35 -2.47
C THR A 497 -5.49 -8.16 -2.70
N SER A 498 -6.34 -9.09 -2.26
CA SER A 498 -7.79 -9.02 -2.39
C SER A 498 -8.47 -10.13 -1.58
N ASP A 499 -9.68 -9.86 -1.12
CA ASP A 499 -10.61 -10.86 -0.57
C ASP A 499 -11.52 -11.49 -1.65
N GLN A 500 -11.23 -11.28 -2.93
CA GLN A 500 -11.98 -11.90 -4.03
C GLN A 500 -11.82 -13.42 -4.00
N THR A 501 -12.92 -14.15 -3.86
CA THR A 501 -12.93 -15.62 -3.74
C THR A 501 -13.24 -16.34 -5.05
N SER A 502 -13.73 -15.64 -6.07
CA SER A 502 -14.04 -16.25 -7.37
C SER A 502 -12.78 -16.46 -8.21
N TYR A 503 -12.48 -17.72 -8.52
CA TYR A 503 -11.32 -18.08 -9.36
C TYR A 503 -11.42 -17.54 -10.80
N LEU A 504 -12.62 -17.14 -11.24
CA LEU A 504 -12.86 -16.51 -12.55
C LEU A 504 -12.63 -14.99 -12.55
N ARG A 505 -12.72 -14.35 -11.37
CA ARG A 505 -12.51 -12.90 -11.21
C ARG A 505 -11.12 -12.55 -10.70
N TYR A 506 -10.57 -13.37 -9.85
CA TYR A 506 -9.24 -13.13 -9.25
C TYR A 506 -8.11 -12.92 -10.27
N PRO A 507 -8.09 -13.59 -11.45
CA PRO A 507 -7.04 -13.39 -12.45
C PRO A 507 -6.84 -11.94 -12.90
N TYR A 508 -7.92 -11.16 -12.98
CA TYR A 508 -7.84 -9.73 -13.34
C TYR A 508 -7.09 -8.91 -12.26
N ILE A 509 -7.27 -9.29 -11.00
CA ILE A 509 -6.57 -8.68 -9.86
C ILE A 509 -5.12 -9.15 -9.85
N ALA A 510 -4.88 -10.46 -9.88
CA ALA A 510 -3.55 -11.07 -9.84
C ALA A 510 -2.61 -10.58 -10.94
N GLY A 511 -3.14 -10.38 -12.15
CA GLY A 511 -2.36 -9.80 -13.25
C GLY A 511 -2.00 -8.34 -13.01
N ASN A 512 -2.97 -7.52 -12.63
CA ASN A 512 -2.78 -6.07 -12.49
C ASN A 512 -2.03 -5.66 -11.21
N VAL A 513 -2.10 -6.46 -10.15
CA VAL A 513 -1.39 -6.16 -8.90
C VAL A 513 0.12 -6.05 -9.10
N LEU A 514 0.67 -6.69 -10.13
CA LEU A 514 2.07 -6.58 -10.51
C LEU A 514 2.47 -5.15 -10.98
N ALA A 515 1.51 -4.32 -11.37
CA ALA A 515 1.74 -2.90 -11.61
C ALA A 515 1.79 -2.08 -10.31
N ALA A 516 1.38 -2.64 -9.16
CA ALA A 516 1.23 -1.95 -7.89
C ALA A 516 2.16 -2.49 -6.79
N ALA A 517 2.43 -3.79 -6.75
CA ALA A 517 3.24 -4.45 -5.73
C ALA A 517 4.27 -5.38 -6.38
N LEU A 518 5.32 -5.71 -5.64
CA LEU A 518 6.31 -6.70 -6.08
C LEU A 518 5.69 -8.10 -6.13
N PRO A 519 6.05 -8.94 -7.11
CA PRO A 519 5.63 -10.34 -7.15
C PRO A 519 5.96 -11.09 -5.85
N GLU A 520 7.08 -10.78 -5.23
CA GLU A 520 7.52 -11.35 -3.97
C GLU A 520 6.78 -10.84 -2.74
N GLN A 521 6.04 -9.72 -2.82
CA GLN A 521 5.20 -9.20 -1.75
C GLN A 521 3.72 -9.52 -1.92
N ALA A 522 3.25 -9.69 -3.16
CA ALA A 522 1.84 -9.88 -3.48
C ALA A 522 1.34 -11.28 -3.07
N ALA A 523 0.55 -11.38 -2.01
CA ALA A 523 -0.19 -12.60 -1.70
C ALA A 523 -1.32 -12.77 -2.71
N VAL A 524 -1.26 -13.81 -3.52
CA VAL A 524 -2.30 -14.16 -4.48
C VAL A 524 -3.03 -15.41 -3.98
N TRP A 525 -4.30 -15.21 -3.63
CA TRP A 525 -5.10 -16.26 -3.04
C TRP A 525 -5.52 -17.32 -4.06
N SER A 526 -5.55 -18.55 -3.61
CA SER A 526 -5.99 -19.74 -4.36
C SER A 526 -7.04 -20.46 -3.54
N TYR A 527 -8.24 -20.63 -4.12
CA TYR A 527 -9.38 -21.28 -3.51
C TYR A 527 -9.83 -22.48 -4.33
N PRO A 528 -9.10 -23.62 -4.28
CA PRO A 528 -9.41 -24.80 -5.10
C PRO A 528 -10.84 -25.34 -4.90
N VAL A 529 -11.36 -25.24 -3.67
CA VAL A 529 -12.74 -25.59 -3.32
C VAL A 529 -13.53 -24.30 -3.00
N GLY A 530 -13.48 -23.34 -3.91
CA GLY A 530 -14.27 -22.12 -3.78
C GLY A 530 -15.72 -22.35 -4.19
N THR A 531 -16.65 -21.76 -3.45
CA THR A 531 -18.07 -21.70 -3.81
C THR A 531 -18.50 -20.23 -3.87
N ASP A 532 -19.32 -19.88 -4.87
CA ASP A 532 -19.85 -18.51 -4.98
C ASP A 532 -21.05 -18.28 -4.02
N THR A 533 -21.36 -19.26 -3.16
CA THR A 533 -22.49 -19.19 -2.23
C THR A 533 -22.01 -18.98 -0.80
N PRO A 534 -22.16 -17.78 -0.22
CA PRO A 534 -21.80 -17.53 1.17
C PRO A 534 -22.54 -18.46 2.14
N GLY A 535 -21.80 -19.01 3.13
CA GLY A 535 -22.34 -19.91 4.15
C GLY A 535 -22.64 -21.34 3.67
N PHE A 536 -22.32 -21.68 2.43
CA PHE A 536 -22.43 -23.04 1.95
C PHE A 536 -21.20 -23.86 2.39
N THR A 537 -21.44 -24.95 3.12
CA THR A 537 -20.41 -25.93 3.47
C THR A 537 -20.46 -27.09 2.49
N PRO A 538 -19.45 -27.29 1.63
CA PRO A 538 -19.46 -28.37 0.66
C PRO A 538 -19.31 -29.74 1.32
N THR A 539 -19.83 -30.78 0.67
CA THR A 539 -19.57 -32.19 1.03
C THR A 539 -18.58 -32.82 0.05
N PRO A 540 -17.92 -33.94 0.40
CA PRO A 540 -17.03 -34.65 -0.54
C PRO A 540 -17.71 -35.00 -1.88
N GLU A 541 -18.97 -35.41 -1.85
CA GLU A 541 -19.76 -35.75 -3.04
C GLU A 541 -19.97 -34.51 -3.92
N TRP A 542 -20.34 -33.38 -3.29
CA TRP A 542 -20.53 -32.12 -3.99
C TRP A 542 -19.23 -31.65 -4.64
N VAL A 543 -18.12 -31.69 -3.91
CA VAL A 543 -16.79 -31.28 -4.39
C VAL A 543 -16.37 -32.13 -5.59
N ASN A 544 -16.51 -33.46 -5.50
CA ASN A 544 -16.14 -34.34 -6.59
C ASN A 544 -17.00 -34.15 -7.85
N ALA A 545 -18.25 -33.76 -7.70
CA ALA A 545 -19.17 -33.50 -8.81
C ALA A 545 -19.03 -32.13 -9.46
N ASN A 546 -18.62 -31.10 -8.70
CA ASN A 546 -18.68 -29.69 -9.13
C ASN A 546 -17.31 -29.02 -9.32
N ILE A 547 -16.27 -29.48 -8.65
CA ILE A 547 -14.94 -28.89 -8.78
C ILE A 547 -14.15 -29.63 -9.87
N SER A 548 -13.87 -28.96 -10.98
CA SER A 548 -13.10 -29.54 -12.08
C SER A 548 -11.60 -29.44 -11.87
N ASP A 549 -10.83 -30.25 -12.60
CA ASP A 549 -9.36 -30.17 -12.62
C ASP A 549 -8.88 -28.81 -13.13
N GLU A 550 -9.56 -28.27 -14.16
CA GLU A 550 -9.27 -26.94 -14.73
C GLU A 550 -9.42 -25.82 -13.71
N GLN A 551 -10.44 -25.90 -12.84
CA GLN A 551 -10.64 -24.93 -11.76
C GLN A 551 -9.45 -24.94 -10.79
N ILE A 552 -8.99 -26.12 -10.39
CA ILE A 552 -7.81 -26.28 -9.50
C ILE A 552 -6.55 -25.73 -10.18
N ILE A 553 -6.32 -26.15 -11.43
CA ILE A 553 -5.15 -25.73 -12.20
C ILE A 553 -5.14 -24.19 -12.37
N MET A 554 -6.29 -23.58 -12.70
CA MET A 554 -6.41 -22.14 -12.86
C MET A 554 -6.11 -21.40 -11.56
N ASN A 555 -6.65 -21.87 -10.42
CA ASN A 555 -6.35 -21.30 -9.10
C ASN A 555 -4.84 -21.31 -8.82
N MET A 556 -4.18 -22.43 -9.06
CA MET A 556 -2.72 -22.55 -8.85
C MET A 556 -1.93 -21.62 -9.78
N ILE A 557 -2.28 -21.57 -11.07
CA ILE A 557 -1.59 -20.72 -12.06
C ILE A 557 -1.72 -19.23 -11.69
N ASN A 558 -2.89 -18.77 -11.28
CA ASN A 558 -3.07 -17.38 -10.88
C ASN A 558 -2.14 -17.00 -9.72
N SER A 559 -1.97 -17.89 -8.76
CA SER A 559 -1.14 -17.64 -7.58
C SER A 559 0.37 -17.61 -7.89
N TYR A 560 0.80 -18.10 -9.06
CA TYR A 560 2.21 -18.01 -9.48
C TYR A 560 2.64 -16.58 -9.84
N LEU A 561 1.70 -15.69 -10.13
CA LEU A 561 2.01 -14.28 -10.39
C LEU A 561 2.53 -13.55 -9.12
N GLY A 562 2.13 -14.01 -7.95
CA GLY A 562 2.60 -13.54 -6.65
C GLY A 562 3.13 -14.66 -5.76
N ARG A 563 2.84 -14.60 -4.45
CA ARG A 563 3.08 -15.67 -3.48
C ARG A 563 1.81 -16.49 -3.30
N ILE A 564 1.96 -17.82 -3.21
CA ILE A 564 0.82 -18.70 -3.00
C ILE A 564 0.24 -18.49 -1.60
N HIS A 565 -1.02 -18.08 -1.55
CA HIS A 565 -1.89 -18.14 -0.38
C HIS A 565 -3.02 -19.11 -0.66
N LEU A 566 -2.95 -20.31 -0.10
CA LEU A 566 -3.99 -21.34 -0.21
C LEU A 566 -5.03 -21.17 0.90
N ALA A 567 -6.28 -21.37 0.56
CA ALA A 567 -7.37 -21.56 1.52
C ALA A 567 -8.44 -22.50 0.91
N SER A 568 -9.36 -22.98 1.68
CA SER A 568 -10.52 -23.82 1.36
C SER A 568 -10.43 -25.26 1.86
N HIS A 569 -11.54 -26.00 1.75
CA HIS A 569 -11.73 -27.35 2.22
C HIS A 569 -10.95 -28.40 1.39
N LEU A 570 -9.62 -28.39 1.52
CA LEU A 570 -8.73 -29.30 0.79
C LEU A 570 -8.92 -30.77 1.20
N GLU A 571 -9.36 -31.02 2.43
CA GLU A 571 -9.63 -32.34 2.99
C GLU A 571 -10.80 -33.06 2.29
N LEU A 572 -11.62 -32.32 1.53
CA LEU A 572 -12.74 -32.88 0.76
C LEU A 572 -12.35 -33.32 -0.65
N LEU A 573 -11.12 -32.99 -1.10
CA LEU A 573 -10.62 -33.31 -2.43
C LEU A 573 -10.20 -34.79 -2.55
N SER A 574 -10.40 -35.37 -3.74
CA SER A 574 -9.84 -36.67 -4.07
C SER A 574 -8.30 -36.63 -4.15
N GLU A 575 -7.65 -37.78 -3.97
CA GLU A 575 -6.18 -37.89 -4.08
C GLU A 575 -5.64 -37.35 -5.42
N HIS A 576 -6.37 -37.57 -6.53
CA HIS A 576 -6.02 -37.01 -7.83
C HIS A 576 -5.98 -35.47 -7.81
N LYS A 577 -6.99 -34.82 -7.22
CA LYS A 577 -7.08 -33.36 -7.13
C LYS A 577 -6.07 -32.77 -6.17
N LEU A 578 -5.79 -33.45 -5.07
CA LEU A 578 -4.71 -33.08 -4.14
C LEU A 578 -3.34 -33.15 -4.84
N GLU A 579 -3.11 -34.15 -5.68
CA GLU A 579 -1.87 -34.25 -6.44
C GLU A 579 -1.70 -33.10 -7.45
N LEU A 580 -2.77 -32.59 -8.07
CA LEU A 580 -2.70 -31.39 -8.92
C LEU A 580 -2.22 -30.16 -8.13
N ILE A 581 -2.71 -29.96 -6.91
CA ILE A 581 -2.27 -28.86 -6.03
C ILE A 581 -0.81 -29.07 -5.62
N ALA A 582 -0.43 -30.29 -5.22
CA ALA A 582 0.94 -30.62 -4.84
C ALA A 582 1.92 -30.38 -6.01
N GLN A 583 1.56 -30.76 -7.25
CA GLN A 583 2.32 -30.42 -8.44
C GLN A 583 2.46 -28.91 -8.62
N GLY A 584 1.36 -28.17 -8.40
CA GLY A 584 1.36 -26.71 -8.45
C GLY A 584 2.35 -26.10 -7.45
N ILE A 585 2.39 -26.59 -6.22
CA ILE A 585 3.32 -26.09 -5.18
C ILE A 585 4.77 -26.44 -5.57
N ARG A 586 5.05 -27.67 -6.01
CA ARG A 586 6.40 -28.04 -6.48
C ARG A 586 6.87 -27.19 -7.66
N TYR A 587 5.96 -26.87 -8.59
CA TYR A 587 6.27 -25.98 -9.70
C TYR A 587 6.58 -24.56 -9.21
N TYR A 588 5.77 -24.03 -8.29
CA TYR A 588 6.04 -22.74 -7.66
C TYR A 588 7.41 -22.72 -6.97
N ASP A 589 7.74 -23.73 -6.16
CA ASP A 589 9.03 -23.84 -5.47
C ASP A 589 10.21 -23.80 -6.47
N SER A 590 10.04 -24.42 -7.64
CA SER A 590 11.06 -24.39 -8.70
C SER A 590 11.26 -23.01 -9.34
N MET A 591 10.27 -22.13 -9.26
CA MET A 591 10.33 -20.76 -9.80
C MET A 591 10.94 -19.74 -8.81
N ILE A 592 11.04 -20.05 -7.52
CA ILE A 592 11.50 -19.11 -6.49
C ILE A 592 12.84 -18.45 -6.84
N PRO A 593 13.88 -19.16 -7.32
CA PRO A 593 15.14 -18.53 -7.67
C PRO A 593 15.01 -17.44 -8.75
N PHE A 594 14.07 -17.62 -9.68
CA PHE A 594 13.81 -16.66 -10.76
C PHE A 594 12.92 -15.50 -10.29
N LYS A 595 11.93 -15.77 -9.45
CA LYS A 595 10.96 -14.76 -8.97
C LYS A 595 11.63 -13.56 -8.32
N LYS A 596 12.70 -13.76 -7.57
CA LYS A 596 13.45 -12.68 -6.87
C LYS A 596 14.06 -11.64 -7.80
N GLN A 597 14.22 -11.97 -9.09
CA GLN A 597 14.78 -11.09 -10.12
C GLN A 597 13.78 -10.80 -11.23
N ALA A 598 12.65 -11.50 -11.24
CA ALA A 598 11.62 -11.35 -12.26
C ALA A 598 11.02 -9.94 -12.26
N VAL A 599 10.67 -9.46 -13.45
CA VAL A 599 9.92 -8.22 -13.65
C VAL A 599 8.61 -8.54 -14.36
N PRO A 600 7.54 -7.78 -14.10
CA PRO A 600 6.27 -7.99 -14.79
C PRO A 600 6.41 -7.80 -16.30
N TYR A 601 5.71 -8.65 -17.04
CA TYR A 601 5.58 -8.53 -18.48
C TYR A 601 4.10 -8.71 -18.85
N MET A 602 3.52 -7.69 -19.48
CA MET A 602 2.11 -7.62 -19.87
C MET A 602 2.02 -7.68 -21.41
N PRO A 603 1.98 -8.86 -22.02
CA PRO A 603 2.04 -8.99 -23.49
C PRO A 603 0.86 -8.35 -24.21
N LEU A 604 -0.29 -8.26 -23.56
CA LEU A 604 -1.51 -7.65 -24.09
C LEU A 604 -1.95 -6.39 -23.31
N GLY A 605 -1.04 -5.83 -22.51
CA GLY A 605 -1.35 -4.70 -21.64
C GLY A 605 -2.07 -5.12 -20.34
N LEU A 606 -2.55 -4.12 -19.59
CA LEU A 606 -3.27 -4.32 -18.33
C LEU A 606 -4.67 -4.88 -18.58
N CYS A 607 -5.09 -5.80 -17.73
CA CYS A 607 -6.40 -6.46 -17.83
C CYS A 607 -7.52 -5.59 -17.25
N ARG A 608 -8.74 -5.73 -17.76
CA ARG A 608 -9.97 -5.09 -17.19
C ARG A 608 -11.03 -6.14 -16.96
N PHE A 609 -11.81 -6.01 -15.90
CA PHE A 609 -13.02 -6.83 -15.71
C PHE A 609 -13.94 -6.71 -16.93
N GLY A 610 -14.38 -7.88 -17.45
CA GLY A 610 -15.26 -7.97 -18.61
C GLY A 610 -14.57 -8.00 -19.98
N ASN A 611 -13.26 -7.78 -20.05
CA ASN A 611 -12.49 -8.01 -21.28
C ASN A 611 -12.00 -9.46 -21.36
N ALA A 612 -11.71 -9.94 -22.58
CA ALA A 612 -11.07 -11.25 -22.75
C ALA A 612 -9.74 -11.26 -21.97
N LEU A 613 -9.61 -12.25 -21.11
CA LEU A 613 -8.42 -12.40 -20.27
C LEU A 613 -7.34 -13.10 -21.04
N VAL A 614 -6.22 -12.46 -21.20
CA VAL A 614 -4.98 -13.15 -21.54
C VAL A 614 -3.93 -12.72 -20.50
N ALA A 615 -3.91 -13.45 -19.40
CA ALA A 615 -2.73 -13.47 -18.56
C ALA A 615 -1.77 -14.49 -19.16
N ASP A 616 -0.74 -14.03 -19.85
CA ASP A 616 0.28 -14.93 -20.36
C ASP A 616 1.19 -15.40 -19.22
N ARG A 617 1.45 -16.70 -19.17
CA ARG A 617 2.34 -17.37 -18.21
C ARG A 617 3.81 -16.95 -18.36
N LYS A 618 4.16 -16.26 -19.44
CA LYS A 618 5.50 -15.71 -19.69
C LYS A 618 5.76 -14.37 -18.98
N SER A 619 4.75 -13.80 -18.35
CA SER A 619 4.85 -12.50 -17.72
C SER A 619 5.64 -12.48 -16.40
N VAL A 620 6.25 -13.58 -16.02
CA VAL A 620 7.17 -13.65 -14.89
C VAL A 620 8.44 -14.36 -15.35
N VAL A 621 9.30 -13.66 -16.06
CA VAL A 621 10.69 -14.06 -16.33
C VAL A 621 11.57 -12.83 -16.29
#